data_861b252d132effc33bba2a7b8f33d504
#
_entry.id   861b252d132effc33bba2a7b8f33d504
#
_cell.length_a   1.000
_cell.length_b   1.000
_cell.length_c   1.000
_cell.angle_alpha   90.00
_cell.angle_beta   90.00
_cell.angle_gamma   90.00
#
_symmetry.space_group_name_H-M   'P 1'
#
loop_
_entity.id
_entity.type
_entity.pdbx_description
1 polymer ?
#
loop_
_entity_poly.entity_id
_entity_poly.type
_entity_poly.pdbx_seq_one_letter_code
_entity_poly.pdbx_strand_id
1 'polypeptide(L)'
;MSNIILQTIEQISKEKNIDPKIIIAALEDAMIAASRKFYRTNEDISARFDQETGMLEIFAVKRVVEKVEDPDLEIALEEARGIDPSLDIDDTVELPKPTDVLGRIAAQTAKQVILQKVRDAERQNIYNEYSQKVGELITGVVKRFEGPDIIVDVGKTEAMLPLREQSRAEAYKQGERIRTVIVKVLPIAKGPQVILSRTDPQLLVRLFEIEIPEIYDGTIVIKNAMREPGDRAKIAVASLDRNVDPVGACVGMKGSRINSIIRELRGEKIDIVQWSEDAAQFAANALSPAKISKVLILDSAERRMEVIVEEKQQSLTIGKKGQNVRLASKLIGWQIDVKSEEQKKMEVLSVMEALTSSSTPLGELEGISERLVEKMREAGIENVERILEIGVEKLQEIPGIGEKTAAKIMEAARDLFEEVEIEVPEGIELPMAIQATATHAEAPAAEQPQSPAEEGVPAEAEAAVGEKEQAGETEGGAEPSKDK
;
A
#
# COMPACT_ATOMS: atom_id res chain seq x y z
N MET A 1 36.07 26.04 41.82
CA MET A 1 34.97 25.96 40.81
C MET A 1 35.30 24.99 39.65
N SER A 2 36.55 24.85 39.27
CA SER A 2 37.05 24.00 38.18
C SER A 2 36.68 22.52 38.29
N ASN A 3 36.76 21.95 39.47
CA ASN A 3 36.44 20.50 39.66
C ASN A 3 34.94 20.17 39.50
N ILE A 4 34.05 21.17 39.60
CA ILE A 4 32.62 21.00 39.49
C ILE A 4 32.20 20.78 38.01
N ILE A 5 32.82 21.49 37.06
CA ILE A 5 32.52 21.37 35.63
C ILE A 5 32.93 19.98 35.16
N LEU A 6 34.12 19.51 35.47
CA LEU A 6 34.62 18.19 35.11
C LEU A 6 33.73 17.08 35.66
N GLN A 7 33.41 17.13 36.97
CA GLN A 7 32.50 16.18 37.61
C GLN A 7 31.13 16.17 36.97
N THR A 8 30.60 17.34 36.60
CA THR A 8 29.31 17.44 35.91
C THR A 8 29.35 16.80 34.50
N ILE A 9 30.45 17.03 33.75
CA ILE A 9 30.67 16.43 32.44
C ILE A 9 30.73 14.90 32.57
N GLU A 10 31.51 14.39 33.52
CA GLU A 10 31.66 12.95 33.75
C GLU A 10 30.32 12.29 34.18
N GLN A 11 29.59 12.94 35.09
CA GLN A 11 28.30 12.44 35.55
C GLN A 11 27.30 12.37 34.42
N ILE A 12 27.16 13.44 33.63
CA ILE A 12 26.27 13.51 32.48
C ILE A 12 26.68 12.50 31.42
N SER A 13 27.99 12.36 31.16
CA SER A 13 28.52 11.38 30.23
C SER A 13 28.11 9.95 30.61
N LYS A 14 28.23 9.59 31.89
CA LYS A 14 27.81 8.24 32.39
C LYS A 14 26.31 8.08 32.40
N GLU A 15 25.53 9.08 32.84
CA GLU A 15 24.05 8.98 32.90
C GLU A 15 23.40 8.93 31.53
N LYS A 16 23.93 9.63 30.53
CA LYS A 16 23.33 9.81 29.21
C LYS A 16 24.06 9.05 28.10
N ASN A 17 25.15 8.33 28.45
CA ASN A 17 25.99 7.60 27.49
C ASN A 17 26.50 8.48 26.33
N ILE A 18 27.02 9.65 26.65
CA ILE A 18 27.60 10.64 25.72
C ILE A 18 29.11 10.66 25.91
N ASP A 19 29.87 10.66 24.80
CA ASP A 19 31.32 10.80 24.88
C ASP A 19 31.69 12.17 25.52
N PRO A 20 32.48 12.19 26.61
CA PRO A 20 32.95 13.45 27.24
C PRO A 20 33.59 14.41 26.26
N LYS A 21 34.30 13.90 25.26
CA LYS A 21 34.97 14.71 24.23
C LYS A 21 33.99 15.57 23.43
N ILE A 22 32.78 15.08 23.15
CA ILE A 22 31.74 15.83 22.43
C ILE A 22 31.25 17.01 23.27
N ILE A 23 31.14 16.82 24.58
CA ILE A 23 30.71 17.86 25.51
C ILE A 23 31.80 18.92 25.63
N ILE A 24 33.07 18.50 25.75
CA ILE A 24 34.23 19.38 25.85
C ILE A 24 34.39 20.26 24.60
N ALA A 25 34.39 19.63 23.40
CA ALA A 25 34.49 20.36 22.13
C ALA A 25 33.38 21.41 21.97
N ALA A 26 32.16 21.08 22.36
CA ALA A 26 31.06 22.03 22.31
C ALA A 26 31.19 23.17 23.33
N LEU A 27 31.80 22.89 24.46
CA LEU A 27 32.11 23.92 25.47
C LEU A 27 33.17 24.90 24.95
N GLU A 28 34.20 24.38 24.30
CA GLU A 28 35.24 25.15 23.63
C GLU A 28 34.66 26.06 22.56
N ASP A 29 33.85 25.52 21.64
CA ASP A 29 33.17 26.27 20.57
C ASP A 29 32.28 27.40 21.10
N ALA A 30 31.55 27.13 22.18
CA ALA A 30 30.66 28.11 22.77
C ALA A 30 31.44 29.23 23.47
N MET A 31 32.59 28.90 24.05
CA MET A 31 33.47 29.90 24.66
C MET A 31 34.13 30.78 23.61
N ILE A 32 34.55 30.21 22.49
CA ILE A 32 35.02 30.98 21.34
C ILE A 32 33.97 32.00 20.91
N ALA A 33 32.74 31.56 20.72
CA ALA A 33 31.62 32.43 20.31
C ALA A 33 31.30 33.51 21.35
N ALA A 34 31.33 33.17 22.65
CA ALA A 34 31.10 34.10 23.74
C ALA A 34 32.23 35.13 23.85
N SER A 35 33.47 34.69 23.68
CA SER A 35 34.67 35.56 23.75
C SER A 35 34.71 36.54 22.58
N ARG A 36 34.45 36.12 21.37
CA ARG A 36 34.31 37.01 20.19
C ARG A 36 33.28 38.10 20.42
N LYS A 37 32.13 37.75 20.98
CA LYS A 37 31.07 38.72 21.31
C LYS A 37 31.45 39.68 22.43
N PHE A 38 32.19 39.20 23.43
CA PHE A 38 32.60 39.99 24.58
C PHE A 38 33.73 41.00 24.25
N TYR A 39 34.79 40.50 23.59
CA TYR A 39 35.94 41.34 23.23
C TYR A 39 35.67 42.25 22.04
N ARG A 40 34.60 41.98 21.25
CA ARG A 40 34.25 42.72 20.03
C ARG A 40 35.44 42.86 19.07
N THR A 41 36.26 41.85 18.99
CA THR A 41 37.51 41.82 18.21
C THR A 41 37.34 40.90 16.99
N ASN A 42 38.11 41.19 15.95
CA ASN A 42 38.22 40.28 14.78
C ASN A 42 39.33 39.24 14.97
N GLU A 43 39.98 39.22 16.15
CA GLU A 43 41.00 38.22 16.46
C GLU A 43 40.48 36.80 16.27
N ASP A 44 41.33 35.93 15.80
CA ASP A 44 41.06 34.50 15.81
C ASP A 44 41.23 33.94 17.21
N ILE A 45 40.11 33.45 17.79
CA ILE A 45 40.10 33.01 19.19
C ILE A 45 39.99 31.49 19.22
N SER A 46 40.90 30.85 19.97
CA SER A 46 40.87 29.46 20.35
C SER A 46 40.52 29.32 21.83
N ALA A 47 39.85 28.21 22.17
CA ALA A 47 39.58 27.86 23.56
C ALA A 47 39.97 26.40 23.80
N ARG A 48 40.58 26.13 24.93
CA ARG A 48 41.02 24.79 25.33
C ARG A 48 40.54 24.48 26.75
N PHE A 49 39.93 23.31 26.92
CA PHE A 49 39.54 22.81 28.23
C PHE A 49 40.66 21.94 28.82
N ASP A 50 41.27 22.42 29.86
CA ASP A 50 42.25 21.64 30.57
C ASP A 50 41.57 20.61 31.49
N GLN A 51 41.79 19.35 31.21
CA GLN A 51 41.17 18.22 31.93
C GLN A 51 41.79 18.02 33.34
N GLU A 52 43.03 18.49 33.60
CA GLU A 52 43.68 18.36 34.90
C GLU A 52 43.19 19.41 35.88
N THR A 53 43.12 20.65 35.42
CA THR A 53 42.69 21.78 36.26
C THR A 53 41.18 21.98 36.23
N GLY A 54 40.48 21.44 35.18
CA GLY A 54 39.06 21.67 34.90
C GLY A 54 38.77 23.13 34.55
N MET A 55 39.79 23.90 34.12
CA MET A 55 39.66 25.27 33.67
C MET A 55 39.56 25.38 32.18
N LEU A 56 38.92 26.45 31.71
CA LEU A 56 38.83 26.77 30.32
C LEU A 56 39.75 27.93 30.02
N GLU A 57 40.73 27.71 29.17
CA GLU A 57 41.68 28.68 28.73
C GLU A 57 41.31 29.25 27.37
N ILE A 58 41.54 30.54 27.16
CA ILE A 58 41.22 31.25 25.94
C ILE A 58 42.49 31.87 25.38
N PHE A 59 42.73 31.66 24.12
CA PHE A 59 43.89 32.15 23.42
C PHE A 59 43.45 32.98 22.20
N ALA A 60 44.21 34.07 21.93
CA ALA A 60 44.20 34.72 20.63
C ALA A 60 45.24 34.03 19.75
N VAL A 61 44.83 33.53 18.61
CA VAL A 61 45.71 32.88 17.63
C VAL A 61 46.16 33.93 16.61
N LYS A 62 47.46 34.19 16.55
CA LYS A 62 48.03 35.13 15.61
C LYS A 62 49.04 34.44 14.70
N ARG A 63 49.09 34.84 13.42
CA ARG A 63 50.10 34.39 12.49
C ARG A 63 51.38 35.22 12.63
N VAL A 64 52.50 34.56 12.60
CA VAL A 64 53.80 35.21 12.60
C VAL A 64 54.15 35.72 11.22
N VAL A 65 54.38 37.03 11.09
CA VAL A 65 54.71 37.70 9.85
C VAL A 65 55.96 38.58 9.99
N GLU A 66 56.66 38.90 8.90
CA GLU A 66 57.75 39.85 8.89
C GLU A 66 57.26 41.28 9.20
N LYS A 67 56.09 41.62 8.60
CA LYS A 67 55.49 42.95 8.71
C LYS A 67 54.00 42.82 9.01
N VAL A 68 53.57 43.33 10.13
CA VAL A 68 52.20 43.30 10.60
C VAL A 68 51.34 44.24 9.76
N GLU A 69 50.34 43.70 9.06
CA GLU A 69 49.31 44.46 8.36
C GLU A 69 48.03 44.57 9.20
N ASP A 70 47.64 43.50 9.85
CA ASP A 70 46.46 43.45 10.74
C ASP A 70 46.92 43.05 12.18
N PRO A 71 46.97 43.99 13.12
CA PRO A 71 47.38 43.69 14.50
C PRO A 71 46.47 42.71 15.24
N ASP A 72 45.24 42.49 14.76
CA ASP A 72 44.33 41.56 15.39
C ASP A 72 44.63 40.10 14.99
N LEU A 73 45.14 39.87 13.78
CA LEU A 73 45.41 38.54 13.23
C LEU A 73 46.88 38.17 13.12
N GLU A 74 47.77 39.17 13.18
CA GLU A 74 49.20 39.01 12.91
C GLU A 74 50.10 39.49 14.09
N ILE A 75 51.26 38.92 14.20
CA ILE A 75 52.30 39.28 15.16
C ILE A 75 53.65 39.33 14.46
N ALA A 76 54.51 40.31 14.81
CA ALA A 76 55.82 40.39 14.25
C ALA A 76 56.73 39.24 14.73
N LEU A 77 57.61 38.76 13.87
CA LEU A 77 58.54 37.66 14.17
C LEU A 77 59.41 37.93 15.41
N GLU A 78 59.81 39.19 15.62
CA GLU A 78 60.63 39.57 16.80
C GLU A 78 59.85 39.41 18.12
N GLU A 79 58.59 39.78 18.13
CA GLU A 79 57.68 39.59 19.28
C GLU A 79 57.35 38.15 19.53
N ALA A 80 57.08 37.39 18.44
CA ALA A 80 56.74 35.94 18.49
C ALA A 80 57.93 35.15 19.07
N ARG A 81 59.15 35.43 18.64
CA ARG A 81 60.37 34.78 19.17
C ARG A 81 60.67 35.17 20.62
N GLY A 82 60.16 36.27 21.11
CA GLY A 82 60.20 36.63 22.53
C GLY A 82 59.35 35.73 23.41
N ILE A 83 58.30 35.03 22.80
CA ILE A 83 57.42 34.11 23.49
C ILE A 83 57.94 32.69 23.33
N ASP A 84 58.26 32.29 22.12
CA ASP A 84 58.83 30.97 21.77
C ASP A 84 59.95 31.17 20.72
N PRO A 85 61.20 30.91 21.06
CA PRO A 85 62.34 31.07 20.16
C PRO A 85 62.36 30.20 18.95
N SER A 86 61.52 29.16 18.92
CA SER A 86 61.41 28.16 17.83
C SER A 86 60.48 28.58 16.69
N LEU A 87 59.75 29.71 16.82
CA LEU A 87 58.76 30.15 15.84
C LEU A 87 59.42 30.81 14.63
N ASP A 88 58.92 30.44 13.46
CA ASP A 88 59.29 31.00 12.17
C ASP A 88 58.12 31.73 11.49
N ILE A 89 58.41 32.40 10.37
CA ILE A 89 57.38 33.09 9.57
C ILE A 89 56.32 32.07 9.08
N ASP A 90 55.06 32.46 9.11
CA ASP A 90 53.86 31.66 8.82
C ASP A 90 53.45 30.66 9.92
N ASP A 91 54.21 30.59 11.04
CA ASP A 91 53.75 29.85 12.20
C ASP A 91 52.60 30.58 12.91
N THR A 92 51.86 29.85 13.75
CA THR A 92 50.82 30.42 14.60
C THR A 92 51.20 30.42 16.05
N VAL A 93 50.98 31.54 16.77
CA VAL A 93 51.23 31.69 18.18
C VAL A 93 49.91 31.86 18.96
N GLU A 94 49.78 31.15 20.06
CA GLU A 94 48.65 31.26 20.97
C GLU A 94 48.96 32.20 22.11
N LEU A 95 48.28 33.33 22.20
CA LEU A 95 48.45 34.34 23.26
C LEU A 95 47.36 34.21 24.31
N PRO A 96 47.66 33.89 25.56
CA PRO A 96 46.63 33.71 26.59
C PRO A 96 45.88 35.02 26.86
N LYS A 97 44.54 34.93 26.87
CA LYS A 97 43.67 36.05 27.24
C LYS A 97 43.17 35.91 28.68
N PRO A 98 43.02 37.01 29.44
CA PRO A 98 42.53 36.95 30.81
C PRO A 98 41.10 36.43 30.88
N THR A 99 40.90 35.32 31.61
CA THR A 99 39.60 34.64 31.74
C THR A 99 38.77 35.07 32.95
N ASP A 100 39.35 35.88 33.87
CA ASP A 100 38.71 36.26 35.14
C ASP A 100 37.39 37.02 34.96
N VAL A 101 37.30 37.88 33.93
CA VAL A 101 36.12 38.68 33.62
C VAL A 101 35.05 37.83 32.96
N LEU A 102 35.44 36.79 32.25
CA LEU A 102 34.55 35.86 31.52
C LEU A 102 34.00 34.74 32.40
N GLY A 103 34.51 34.55 33.63
CA GLY A 103 34.19 33.39 34.49
C GLY A 103 32.71 33.19 34.76
N ARG A 104 31.91 34.25 34.94
CA ARG A 104 30.44 34.13 35.08
C ARG A 104 29.75 33.84 33.76
N ILE A 105 30.16 34.49 32.67
CA ILE A 105 29.62 34.28 31.32
C ILE A 105 29.97 32.86 30.87
N ALA A 106 31.23 32.44 31.13
CA ALA A 106 31.70 31.08 30.88
C ALA A 106 30.86 30.03 31.56
N ALA A 107 30.59 30.19 32.86
CA ALA A 107 29.77 29.22 33.60
C ALA A 107 28.30 29.13 33.08
N GLN A 108 27.70 30.25 32.73
CA GLN A 108 26.35 30.26 32.16
C GLN A 108 26.31 29.64 30.76
N THR A 109 27.28 30.00 29.92
CA THR A 109 27.39 29.46 28.55
C THR A 109 27.67 27.97 28.60
N ALA A 110 28.61 27.54 29.46
CA ALA A 110 28.90 26.12 29.67
C ALA A 110 27.63 25.33 30.05
N LYS A 111 26.89 25.82 31.05
CA LYS A 111 25.61 25.18 31.44
C LYS A 111 24.62 25.08 30.28
N GLN A 112 24.46 26.14 29.49
CA GLN A 112 23.52 26.15 28.37
C GLN A 112 23.96 25.18 27.25
N VAL A 113 25.25 25.17 26.92
CA VAL A 113 25.82 24.30 25.89
C VAL A 113 25.77 22.84 26.31
N ILE A 114 26.16 22.54 27.56
CA ILE A 114 26.05 21.18 28.10
C ILE A 114 24.59 20.68 27.99
N LEU A 115 23.62 21.49 28.45
CA LEU A 115 22.19 21.14 28.35
C LEU A 115 21.75 20.96 26.90
N GLN A 116 22.25 21.75 25.96
CA GLN A 116 21.95 21.62 24.55
C GLN A 116 22.52 20.32 23.97
N LYS A 117 23.79 20.02 24.23
CA LYS A 117 24.43 18.78 23.75
C LYS A 117 23.83 17.53 24.36
N VAL A 118 23.43 17.58 25.62
CA VAL A 118 22.67 16.49 26.24
C VAL A 118 21.35 16.24 25.48
N ARG A 119 20.60 17.31 25.19
CA ARG A 119 19.36 17.20 24.43
C ARG A 119 19.58 16.67 23.02
N ASP A 120 20.65 17.11 22.35
CA ASP A 120 20.94 16.65 20.98
C ASP A 120 21.35 15.18 20.99
N ALA A 121 22.13 14.74 21.98
CA ALA A 121 22.47 13.32 22.13
C ALA A 121 21.27 12.44 22.52
N GLU A 122 20.41 12.92 23.43
CA GLU A 122 19.14 12.23 23.74
C GLU A 122 18.28 12.07 22.48
N ARG A 123 18.17 13.12 21.66
CA ARG A 123 17.45 13.08 20.38
C ARG A 123 18.08 12.08 19.41
N GLN A 124 19.40 12.04 19.31
CA GLN A 124 20.09 11.10 18.44
C GLN A 124 19.90 9.66 18.92
N ASN A 125 19.94 9.42 20.21
CA ASN A 125 19.68 8.10 20.78
C ASN A 125 18.24 7.65 20.52
N ILE A 126 17.24 8.53 20.70
CA ILE A 126 15.85 8.27 20.37
C ILE A 126 15.70 7.96 18.88
N TYR A 127 16.31 8.77 18.01
CA TYR A 127 16.28 8.55 16.58
C TYR A 127 16.87 7.19 16.21
N ASN A 128 18.02 6.82 16.71
CA ASN A 128 18.70 5.55 16.41
C ASN A 128 17.89 4.35 16.91
N GLU A 129 17.29 4.44 18.11
CA GLU A 129 16.49 3.35 18.68
C GLU A 129 15.17 3.16 17.94
N TYR A 130 14.44 4.25 17.67
CA TYR A 130 13.09 4.16 17.10
C TYR A 130 13.07 4.09 15.58
N SER A 131 14.13 4.52 14.87
CA SER A 131 14.22 4.38 13.41
C SER A 131 14.23 2.92 12.97
N GLN A 132 14.81 2.03 13.78
CA GLN A 132 14.81 0.59 13.53
C GLN A 132 13.44 -0.06 13.79
N LYS A 133 12.58 0.60 14.55
CA LYS A 133 11.24 0.14 14.93
C LYS A 133 10.12 0.72 14.07
N VAL A 134 10.46 1.38 12.96
CA VAL A 134 9.45 1.88 12.01
C VAL A 134 8.65 0.70 11.46
N GLY A 135 7.32 0.80 11.46
CA GLY A 135 6.40 -0.27 11.10
C GLY A 135 6.08 -1.25 12.24
N GLU A 136 6.69 -1.11 13.43
CA GLU A 136 6.36 -1.93 14.59
C GLU A 136 5.20 -1.34 15.40
N LEU A 137 4.46 -2.23 16.06
CA LEU A 137 3.41 -1.86 16.99
C LEU A 137 3.99 -1.42 18.33
N ILE A 138 3.57 -0.26 18.80
CA ILE A 138 3.93 0.26 20.10
C ILE A 138 2.69 0.59 20.91
N THR A 139 2.75 0.30 22.20
CA THR A 139 1.71 0.68 23.17
C THR A 139 2.17 1.89 23.95
N GLY A 140 1.33 2.93 24.00
CA GLY A 140 1.61 4.13 24.77
C GLY A 140 0.38 4.59 25.55
N VAL A 141 0.57 5.64 26.36
CA VAL A 141 -0.48 6.28 27.14
C VAL A 141 -0.68 7.70 26.65
N VAL A 142 -1.91 8.09 26.39
CA VAL A 142 -2.25 9.47 25.98
C VAL A 142 -1.89 10.42 27.12
N LYS A 143 -0.90 11.27 26.92
CA LYS A 143 -0.39 12.20 27.93
C LYS A 143 -1.12 13.53 27.92
N ARG A 144 -1.29 14.14 26.76
CA ARG A 144 -1.97 15.42 26.58
C ARG A 144 -2.39 15.62 25.12
N PHE A 145 -3.20 16.63 24.91
CA PHE A 145 -3.59 17.11 23.59
C PHE A 145 -2.89 18.44 23.31
N GLU A 146 -2.26 18.56 22.15
CA GLU A 146 -1.64 19.78 21.66
C GLU A 146 -2.39 20.25 20.40
N GLY A 147 -3.41 21.07 20.60
CA GLY A 147 -4.33 21.42 19.53
C GLY A 147 -5.06 20.17 19.00
N PRO A 148 -4.97 19.85 17.71
CA PRO A 148 -5.58 18.65 17.13
C PRO A 148 -4.73 17.37 17.32
N ASP A 149 -3.46 17.51 17.68
CA ASP A 149 -2.51 16.41 17.78
C ASP A 149 -2.51 15.81 19.19
N ILE A 150 -2.23 14.54 19.29
CA ILE A 150 -2.19 13.80 20.56
C ILE A 150 -0.74 13.45 20.88
N ILE A 151 -0.30 13.80 22.09
CA ILE A 151 1.00 13.40 22.61
C ILE A 151 0.82 12.14 23.45
N VAL A 152 1.57 11.12 23.07
CA VAL A 152 1.52 9.78 23.64
C VAL A 152 2.86 9.49 24.31
N ASP A 153 2.81 9.05 25.54
CA ASP A 153 3.99 8.57 26.25
C ASP A 153 4.24 7.10 25.91
N VAL A 154 5.36 6.82 25.28
CA VAL A 154 5.76 5.48 24.88
C VAL A 154 6.83 4.88 25.81
N GLY A 155 6.97 5.44 27.00
CA GLY A 155 7.85 5.01 28.08
C GLY A 155 9.20 5.74 28.10
N LYS A 156 10.01 5.64 27.07
CA LYS A 156 11.30 6.31 27.00
C LYS A 156 11.22 7.75 26.48
N THR A 157 10.22 8.02 25.65
CA THR A 157 10.04 9.34 25.02
C THR A 157 8.58 9.63 24.78
N GLU A 158 8.29 10.88 24.44
CA GLU A 158 6.99 11.29 23.93
C GLU A 158 6.96 11.08 22.41
N ALA A 159 5.84 10.59 21.93
CA ALA A 159 5.54 10.42 20.52
C ALA A 159 4.31 11.25 20.14
N MET A 160 4.19 11.62 18.88
CA MET A 160 3.06 12.42 18.38
C MET A 160 2.17 11.55 17.49
N LEU A 161 0.86 11.59 17.75
CA LEU A 161 -0.18 11.06 16.89
C LEU A 161 -0.91 12.26 16.24
N PRO A 162 -0.48 12.71 15.05
CA PRO A 162 -1.05 13.88 14.40
C PRO A 162 -2.47 13.59 13.90
N LEU A 163 -3.31 14.63 13.77
CA LEU A 163 -4.71 14.52 13.38
C LEU A 163 -4.96 13.65 12.13
N ARG A 164 -4.10 13.75 11.14
CA ARG A 164 -4.20 12.96 9.90
C ARG A 164 -4.00 11.47 10.10
N GLU A 165 -3.30 11.09 11.16
CA GLU A 165 -2.99 9.72 11.54
C GLU A 165 -3.95 9.17 12.62
N GLN A 166 -4.96 9.97 13.01
CA GLN A 166 -6.02 9.57 13.93
C GLN A 166 -7.20 9.00 13.13
N SER A 167 -7.80 7.94 13.65
CA SER A 167 -9.06 7.41 13.10
C SER A 167 -10.21 8.32 13.52
N ARG A 168 -11.04 8.74 12.55
CA ARG A 168 -12.21 9.60 12.82
C ARG A 168 -13.29 8.93 13.66
N ALA A 169 -13.31 7.62 13.70
CA ALA A 169 -14.27 6.84 14.50
C ALA A 169 -13.83 6.69 15.95
N GLU A 170 -12.58 7.07 16.27
CA GLU A 170 -12.00 6.89 17.61
C GLU A 170 -11.99 8.21 18.39
N ALA A 171 -12.45 8.14 19.64
CA ALA A 171 -12.31 9.22 20.60
C ALA A 171 -11.30 8.81 21.67
N TYR A 172 -10.33 9.66 21.93
CA TYR A 172 -9.24 9.40 22.87
C TYR A 172 -9.42 10.23 24.14
N LYS A 173 -8.99 9.66 25.26
CA LYS A 173 -9.00 10.33 26.57
C LYS A 173 -7.59 10.39 27.14
N GLN A 174 -7.29 11.46 27.89
CA GLN A 174 -6.05 11.54 28.64
C GLN A 174 -5.93 10.39 29.64
N GLY A 175 -4.75 9.77 29.72
CA GLY A 175 -4.50 8.58 30.53
C GLY A 175 -4.90 7.26 29.89
N GLU A 176 -5.53 7.29 28.72
CA GLU A 176 -5.93 6.10 27.99
C GLU A 176 -4.73 5.40 27.36
N ARG A 177 -4.69 4.06 27.45
CA ARG A 177 -3.68 3.24 26.78
C ARG A 177 -4.13 2.97 25.34
N ILE A 178 -3.26 3.25 24.39
CA ILE A 178 -3.51 3.06 22.97
C ILE A 178 -2.38 2.24 22.32
N ARG A 179 -2.73 1.43 21.34
CA ARG A 179 -1.78 0.72 20.46
C ARG A 179 -1.68 1.46 19.14
N THR A 180 -0.49 1.72 18.68
CA THR A 180 -0.21 2.48 17.47
C THR A 180 0.96 1.88 16.72
N VAL A 181 1.13 2.26 15.46
CA VAL A 181 2.31 1.91 14.67
C VAL A 181 3.21 3.13 14.54
N ILE A 182 4.52 2.93 14.58
CA ILE A 182 5.51 3.96 14.30
C ILE A 182 5.61 4.11 12.78
N VAL A 183 5.18 5.29 12.26
CA VAL A 183 5.24 5.55 10.81
C VAL A 183 6.61 6.08 10.40
N LYS A 184 7.14 7.00 11.20
CA LYS A 184 8.44 7.62 10.94
C LYS A 184 9.03 8.24 12.20
N VAL A 185 10.35 8.45 12.16
CA VAL A 185 11.08 9.17 13.19
C VAL A 185 11.79 10.34 12.53
N LEU A 186 11.67 11.52 13.10
CA LEU A 186 12.26 12.75 12.59
C LEU A 186 13.64 12.96 13.23
N PRO A 187 14.72 13.16 12.44
CA PRO A 187 16.06 13.39 13.01
C PRO A 187 16.14 14.73 13.74
N ILE A 188 15.43 15.73 13.23
CA ILE A 188 15.36 17.07 13.83
C ILE A 188 13.90 17.47 13.96
N ALA A 189 13.45 17.69 15.20
CA ALA A 189 12.09 18.15 15.49
C ALA A 189 12.11 19.18 16.63
N LYS A 190 11.17 20.14 16.57
CA LYS A 190 10.95 21.10 17.67
C LYS A 190 10.08 20.49 18.79
N GLY A 191 9.52 19.31 18.56
CA GLY A 191 8.68 18.53 19.47
C GLY A 191 9.05 17.06 19.47
N PRO A 192 8.09 16.14 19.71
CA PRO A 192 8.31 14.70 19.64
C PRO A 192 8.82 14.26 18.28
N GLN A 193 9.84 13.37 18.27
CA GLN A 193 10.48 12.89 17.06
C GLN A 193 9.75 11.69 16.46
N VAL A 194 9.11 10.88 17.28
CA VAL A 194 8.42 9.66 16.88
C VAL A 194 6.99 10.00 16.45
N ILE A 195 6.65 9.68 15.22
CA ILE A 195 5.31 9.88 14.66
C ILE A 195 4.58 8.56 14.64
N LEU A 196 3.43 8.56 15.27
CA LEU A 196 2.54 7.39 15.40
C LEU A 196 1.37 7.48 14.42
N SER A 197 0.80 6.32 14.09
CA SER A 197 -0.42 6.22 13.29
C SER A 197 -1.39 5.18 13.85
N ARG A 198 -2.67 5.49 13.72
CA ARG A 198 -3.82 4.59 13.89
C ARG A 198 -4.51 4.29 12.55
N THR A 199 -4.12 5.00 11.49
CA THR A 199 -4.71 4.87 10.15
C THR A 199 -3.91 3.96 9.23
N ASP A 200 -2.64 3.74 9.51
CA ASP A 200 -1.74 2.94 8.69
C ASP A 200 -2.22 1.47 8.60
N PRO A 201 -2.22 0.85 7.40
CA PRO A 201 -2.51 -0.57 7.23
C PRO A 201 -1.60 -1.50 8.04
N GLN A 202 -0.36 -1.11 8.31
CA GLN A 202 0.57 -1.89 9.12
C GLN A 202 0.05 -2.13 10.54
N LEU A 203 -0.78 -1.21 11.09
CA LEU A 203 -1.41 -1.45 12.38
C LEU A 203 -2.27 -2.73 12.35
N LEU A 204 -3.04 -2.93 11.29
CA LEU A 204 -3.86 -4.14 11.12
C LEU A 204 -2.98 -5.38 11.02
N VAL A 205 -1.93 -5.33 10.20
CA VAL A 205 -0.97 -6.42 10.01
C VAL A 205 -0.36 -6.85 11.36
N ARG A 206 0.15 -5.88 12.13
CA ARG A 206 0.77 -6.14 13.45
C ARG A 206 -0.22 -6.67 14.49
N LEU A 207 -1.47 -6.23 14.44
CA LEU A 207 -2.50 -6.78 15.32
C LEU A 207 -2.81 -8.24 14.97
N PHE A 208 -2.83 -8.60 13.68
CA PHE A 208 -2.98 -9.98 13.24
C PHE A 208 -1.80 -10.86 13.67
N GLU A 209 -0.57 -10.38 13.54
CA GLU A 209 0.64 -11.10 13.97
C GLU A 209 0.63 -11.42 15.48
N ILE A 210 0.08 -10.52 16.31
CA ILE A 210 0.02 -10.73 17.75
C ILE A 210 -1.11 -11.68 18.16
N GLU A 211 -2.28 -11.57 17.50
CA GLU A 211 -3.48 -12.32 17.88
C GLU A 211 -3.51 -13.74 17.29
N ILE A 212 -2.78 -13.99 16.19
CA ILE A 212 -2.85 -15.21 15.41
C ILE A 212 -1.50 -15.90 15.41
N PRO A 213 -1.34 -16.98 16.22
CA PRO A 213 -0.07 -17.73 16.31
C PRO A 213 0.42 -18.26 14.97
N GLU A 214 -0.47 -18.71 14.10
CA GLU A 214 -0.13 -19.28 12.78
C GLU A 214 0.47 -18.23 11.83
N ILE A 215 0.20 -16.93 12.05
CA ILE A 215 0.86 -15.82 11.34
C ILE A 215 2.22 -15.55 11.97
N TYR A 216 2.31 -15.57 13.30
CA TYR A 216 3.56 -15.38 14.02
C TYR A 216 4.58 -16.46 13.68
N ASP A 217 4.14 -17.72 13.57
CA ASP A 217 4.98 -18.87 13.22
C ASP A 217 5.31 -18.94 11.71
N GLY A 218 4.69 -18.06 10.89
CA GLY A 218 4.91 -18.01 9.45
C GLY A 218 4.18 -19.07 8.63
N THR A 219 3.32 -19.90 9.25
CA THR A 219 2.47 -20.88 8.54
C THR A 219 1.46 -20.17 7.65
N ILE A 220 0.91 -19.03 8.12
CA ILE A 220 0.03 -18.14 7.37
C ILE A 220 0.77 -16.83 7.10
N VAL A 221 0.72 -16.38 5.86
CA VAL A 221 1.37 -15.14 5.42
C VAL A 221 0.32 -14.12 5.02
N ILE A 222 0.46 -12.90 5.53
CA ILE A 222 -0.33 -11.76 5.06
C ILE A 222 0.31 -11.23 3.78
N LYS A 223 -0.43 -11.29 2.67
CA LYS A 223 0.04 -10.81 1.37
C LYS A 223 -0.20 -9.31 1.18
N ASN A 224 -1.35 -8.82 1.60
CA ASN A 224 -1.70 -7.40 1.50
C ASN A 224 -2.79 -7.04 2.52
N ALA A 225 -2.85 -5.77 2.90
CA ALA A 225 -3.88 -5.24 3.78
C ALA A 225 -4.28 -3.82 3.35
N MET A 226 -5.59 -3.57 3.24
CA MET A 226 -6.15 -2.26 2.88
C MET A 226 -7.21 -1.85 3.87
N ARG A 227 -7.18 -0.58 4.28
CA ARG A 227 -8.08 -0.04 5.30
C ARG A 227 -8.73 1.27 4.85
N GLU A 228 -9.96 1.44 5.29
CA GLU A 228 -10.61 2.74 5.49
C GLU A 228 -10.79 2.89 7.01
N PRO A 229 -9.86 3.60 7.68
CA PRO A 229 -9.75 3.59 9.13
C PRO A 229 -11.05 3.94 9.84
N GLY A 230 -11.44 3.09 10.79
CA GLY A 230 -12.67 3.24 11.58
C GLY A 230 -13.95 2.79 10.88
N ASP A 231 -13.89 2.32 9.63
CA ASP A 231 -15.07 1.84 8.89
C ASP A 231 -14.91 0.38 8.46
N ARG A 232 -13.99 0.10 7.53
CA ARG A 232 -13.79 -1.26 7.01
C ARG A 232 -12.36 -1.49 6.54
N ALA A 233 -11.90 -2.73 6.70
CA ALA A 233 -10.60 -3.19 6.19
C ALA A 233 -10.76 -4.52 5.46
N LYS A 234 -9.84 -4.79 4.54
CA LYS A 234 -9.66 -6.08 3.89
C LYS A 234 -8.22 -6.53 4.04
N ILE A 235 -8.02 -7.80 4.38
CA ILE A 235 -6.70 -8.40 4.53
C ILE A 235 -6.63 -9.69 3.72
N ALA A 236 -5.60 -9.83 2.90
CA ALA A 236 -5.36 -11.00 2.07
C ALA A 236 -4.36 -11.93 2.77
N VAL A 237 -4.76 -13.16 2.99
CA VAL A 237 -3.97 -14.19 3.69
C VAL A 237 -3.79 -15.42 2.82
N ALA A 238 -2.62 -16.03 2.91
CA ALA A 238 -2.29 -17.29 2.24
C ALA A 238 -1.66 -18.24 3.24
N SER A 239 -1.97 -19.53 3.14
CA SER A 239 -1.29 -20.56 3.91
C SER A 239 -0.15 -21.16 3.09
N LEU A 240 0.98 -21.40 3.75
CA LEU A 240 2.10 -22.19 3.20
C LEU A 240 1.86 -23.70 3.36
N ASP A 241 1.04 -24.09 4.35
CA ASP A 241 0.62 -25.48 4.56
C ASP A 241 -0.77 -25.69 3.96
N ARG A 242 -0.89 -26.65 3.04
CA ARG A 242 -2.15 -27.02 2.37
C ARG A 242 -3.24 -27.54 3.31
N ASN A 243 -2.85 -28.02 4.51
CA ASN A 243 -3.80 -28.53 5.49
C ASN A 243 -4.39 -27.46 6.41
N VAL A 244 -3.88 -26.24 6.33
CA VAL A 244 -4.34 -25.12 7.18
C VAL A 244 -5.19 -24.15 6.36
N ASP A 245 -6.46 -24.01 6.75
CA ASP A 245 -7.33 -22.96 6.20
C ASP A 245 -6.91 -21.60 6.73
N PRO A 246 -6.37 -20.72 5.86
CA PRO A 246 -5.87 -19.40 6.31
C PRO A 246 -6.98 -18.49 6.82
N VAL A 247 -8.19 -18.58 6.26
CA VAL A 247 -9.32 -17.75 6.67
C VAL A 247 -9.88 -18.21 8.02
N GLY A 248 -10.11 -19.53 8.14
CA GLY A 248 -10.63 -20.12 9.38
C GLY A 248 -9.72 -19.91 10.58
N ALA A 249 -8.41 -20.06 10.40
CA ALA A 249 -7.40 -19.82 11.44
C ALA A 249 -7.40 -18.34 11.91
N CYS A 250 -7.50 -17.40 10.96
CA CYS A 250 -7.57 -15.97 11.28
C CYS A 250 -8.88 -15.56 11.97
N VAL A 251 -10.01 -16.17 11.61
CA VAL A 251 -11.30 -15.93 12.27
C VAL A 251 -11.28 -16.50 13.68
N GLY A 252 -10.76 -17.68 13.87
CA GLY A 252 -10.74 -18.40 15.13
C GLY A 252 -12.10 -18.97 15.55
N MET A 253 -12.13 -19.74 16.63
CA MET A 253 -13.38 -20.34 17.11
C MET A 253 -14.46 -19.30 17.40
N LYS A 254 -15.61 -19.41 16.73
CA LYS A 254 -16.74 -18.45 16.84
C LYS A 254 -16.33 -16.99 16.63
N GLY A 255 -15.28 -16.74 15.87
CA GLY A 255 -14.78 -15.40 15.60
C GLY A 255 -14.00 -14.76 16.75
N SER A 256 -13.50 -15.52 17.71
CA SER A 256 -12.85 -14.97 18.92
C SER A 256 -11.65 -14.09 18.58
N ARG A 257 -10.78 -14.54 17.67
CA ARG A 257 -9.55 -13.83 17.28
C ARG A 257 -9.87 -12.54 16.52
N ILE A 258 -10.68 -12.63 15.47
CA ILE A 258 -11.05 -11.45 14.68
C ILE A 258 -11.82 -10.41 15.53
N ASN A 259 -12.67 -10.85 16.45
CA ASN A 259 -13.41 -9.94 17.32
C ASN A 259 -12.51 -9.21 18.34
N SER A 260 -11.37 -9.80 18.75
CA SER A 260 -10.36 -9.10 19.55
C SER A 260 -9.78 -7.93 18.78
N ILE A 261 -9.42 -8.15 17.51
CA ILE A 261 -8.86 -7.12 16.64
C ILE A 261 -9.90 -6.03 16.32
N ILE A 262 -11.15 -6.42 16.02
CA ILE A 262 -12.26 -5.48 15.79
C ILE A 262 -12.48 -4.59 17.02
N ARG A 263 -12.40 -5.15 18.23
CA ARG A 263 -12.51 -4.35 19.48
C ARG A 263 -11.36 -3.38 19.65
N GLU A 264 -10.13 -3.79 19.36
CA GLU A 264 -8.96 -2.91 19.40
C GLU A 264 -9.11 -1.74 18.43
N LEU A 265 -9.67 -1.99 17.24
CA LEU A 265 -9.93 -0.98 16.19
C LEU A 265 -11.30 -0.29 16.35
N ARG A 266 -11.91 -0.39 17.54
CA ARG A 266 -13.15 0.31 17.90
C ARG A 266 -14.35 0.04 16.99
N GLY A 267 -14.46 -1.18 16.47
CA GLY A 267 -15.58 -1.63 15.65
C GLY A 267 -15.37 -1.55 14.14
N GLU A 268 -14.15 -1.31 13.67
CA GLU A 268 -13.80 -1.40 12.27
C GLU A 268 -14.08 -2.83 11.76
N LYS A 269 -14.87 -2.95 10.67
CA LYS A 269 -15.19 -4.25 10.09
C LYS A 269 -14.01 -4.79 9.30
N ILE A 270 -13.69 -6.06 9.51
CA ILE A 270 -12.52 -6.68 8.86
C ILE A 270 -12.99 -7.85 8.03
N ASP A 271 -12.70 -7.80 6.72
CA ASP A 271 -12.91 -8.90 5.79
C ASP A 271 -11.58 -9.63 5.56
N ILE A 272 -11.55 -10.91 5.90
CA ILE A 272 -10.40 -11.79 5.65
C ILE A 272 -10.62 -12.45 4.30
N VAL A 273 -9.66 -12.28 3.39
CA VAL A 273 -9.72 -12.74 1.99
C VAL A 273 -8.64 -13.79 1.77
N GLN A 274 -9.01 -14.93 1.23
CA GLN A 274 -8.03 -15.90 0.78
C GLN A 274 -7.34 -15.37 -0.48
N TRP A 275 -6.02 -15.28 -0.41
CA TRP A 275 -5.19 -14.89 -1.55
C TRP A 275 -5.11 -16.01 -2.59
N SER A 276 -5.04 -15.64 -3.86
CA SER A 276 -4.79 -16.56 -4.98
C SER A 276 -3.80 -15.93 -5.95
N GLU A 277 -3.02 -16.75 -6.64
CA GLU A 277 -2.16 -16.31 -7.75
C GLU A 277 -2.98 -15.88 -8.96
N ASP A 278 -4.11 -16.56 -9.18
CA ASP A 278 -5.08 -16.18 -10.20
C ASP A 278 -5.80 -14.90 -9.79
N ALA A 279 -5.61 -13.84 -10.59
CA ALA A 279 -6.20 -12.53 -10.34
C ALA A 279 -7.74 -12.57 -10.37
N ALA A 280 -8.33 -13.40 -11.22
CA ALA A 280 -9.78 -13.52 -11.32
C ALA A 280 -10.37 -14.19 -10.06
N GLN A 281 -9.75 -15.28 -9.62
CA GLN A 281 -10.15 -15.95 -8.38
C GLN A 281 -9.93 -15.05 -7.15
N PHE A 282 -8.81 -14.32 -7.11
CA PHE A 282 -8.53 -13.40 -6.01
C PHE A 282 -9.54 -12.25 -5.98
N ALA A 283 -9.95 -11.74 -7.14
CA ALA A 283 -11.01 -10.72 -7.24
C ALA A 283 -12.36 -11.24 -6.72
N ALA A 284 -12.73 -12.44 -7.09
CA ALA A 284 -13.95 -13.07 -6.61
C ALA A 284 -13.93 -13.23 -5.07
N ASN A 285 -12.82 -13.68 -4.51
CA ASN A 285 -12.64 -13.80 -3.06
C ASN A 285 -12.70 -12.43 -2.36
N ALA A 286 -12.06 -11.41 -2.94
CA ALA A 286 -11.95 -10.07 -2.34
C ALA A 286 -13.28 -9.30 -2.36
N LEU A 287 -14.18 -9.61 -3.26
CA LEU A 287 -15.51 -9.00 -3.34
C LEU A 287 -16.54 -9.67 -2.41
N SER A 288 -16.13 -10.73 -1.69
CA SER A 288 -16.98 -11.32 -0.64
C SER A 288 -17.54 -10.22 0.30
N PRO A 289 -18.83 -10.37 0.77
CA PRO A 289 -19.70 -11.54 0.72
C PRO A 289 -20.57 -11.66 -0.54
N ALA A 290 -20.38 -10.81 -1.56
CA ALA A 290 -21.13 -10.88 -2.80
C ALA A 290 -20.78 -12.16 -3.59
N LYS A 291 -21.76 -12.73 -4.26
CA LYS A 291 -21.55 -13.85 -5.15
C LYS A 291 -21.26 -13.32 -6.55
N ILE A 292 -20.12 -13.74 -7.09
CA ILE A 292 -19.65 -13.32 -8.41
C ILE A 292 -20.01 -14.41 -9.42
N SER A 293 -20.65 -14.03 -10.53
CA SER A 293 -20.99 -14.95 -11.62
C SER A 293 -19.76 -15.23 -12.50
N LYS A 294 -19.07 -14.17 -12.93
CA LYS A 294 -17.88 -14.28 -13.80
C LYS A 294 -16.94 -13.10 -13.60
N VAL A 295 -15.65 -13.33 -13.78
CA VAL A 295 -14.62 -12.28 -13.82
C VAL A 295 -13.96 -12.36 -15.20
N LEU A 296 -13.89 -11.24 -15.90
CA LEU A 296 -13.26 -11.10 -17.21
C LEU A 296 -12.06 -10.16 -17.07
N ILE A 297 -10.91 -10.61 -17.51
CA ILE A 297 -9.71 -9.78 -17.60
C ILE A 297 -9.80 -9.03 -18.93
N LEU A 298 -9.94 -7.71 -18.87
CA LEU A 298 -10.02 -6.87 -20.06
C LEU A 298 -8.64 -6.51 -20.59
N ASP A 299 -7.74 -6.14 -19.69
CA ASP A 299 -6.37 -5.75 -20.03
C ASP A 299 -5.42 -6.13 -18.89
N SER A 300 -4.48 -7.01 -19.18
CA SER A 300 -3.47 -7.44 -18.22
C SER A 300 -2.37 -6.40 -18.01
N ALA A 301 -2.06 -5.57 -19.00
CA ALA A 301 -1.02 -4.55 -18.92
C ALA A 301 -1.50 -3.36 -18.07
N GLU A 302 -2.74 -2.90 -18.29
CA GLU A 302 -3.38 -1.85 -17.50
C GLU A 302 -3.99 -2.37 -16.19
N ARG A 303 -4.00 -3.68 -15.98
CA ARG A 303 -4.61 -4.36 -14.82
C ARG A 303 -6.08 -4.00 -14.65
N ARG A 304 -6.85 -4.17 -15.72
CA ARG A 304 -8.29 -3.91 -15.73
C ARG A 304 -9.07 -5.21 -15.83
N MET A 305 -10.11 -5.33 -15.02
CA MET A 305 -11.02 -6.48 -15.03
C MET A 305 -12.46 -6.02 -14.89
N GLU A 306 -13.34 -6.80 -15.46
CA GLU A 306 -14.80 -6.64 -15.36
C GLU A 306 -15.37 -7.79 -14.55
N VAL A 307 -16.18 -7.48 -13.57
CA VAL A 307 -16.82 -8.44 -12.68
C VAL A 307 -18.32 -8.44 -12.98
N ILE A 308 -18.81 -9.59 -13.40
CA ILE A 308 -20.22 -9.80 -13.75
C ILE A 308 -20.92 -10.45 -12.56
N VAL A 309 -22.02 -9.88 -12.16
CA VAL A 309 -22.82 -10.33 -11.02
C VAL A 309 -24.31 -10.37 -11.35
N GLU A 310 -25.08 -11.16 -10.60
CA GLU A 310 -26.54 -11.07 -10.65
C GLU A 310 -26.97 -9.65 -10.23
N GLU A 311 -28.06 -9.13 -10.80
CA GLU A 311 -28.57 -7.80 -10.49
C GLU A 311 -28.78 -7.56 -8.99
N LYS A 312 -29.30 -8.56 -8.28
CA LYS A 312 -29.51 -8.54 -6.83
C LYS A 312 -28.21 -8.42 -6.03
N GLN A 313 -27.08 -8.86 -6.59
CA GLN A 313 -25.78 -8.84 -5.94
C GLN A 313 -24.98 -7.57 -6.25
N GLN A 314 -25.35 -6.82 -7.30
CA GLN A 314 -24.60 -5.64 -7.75
C GLN A 314 -24.41 -4.61 -6.63
N SER A 315 -25.47 -4.23 -5.93
CA SER A 315 -25.40 -3.28 -4.82
C SER A 315 -24.49 -3.76 -3.67
N LEU A 316 -24.48 -5.07 -3.40
CA LEU A 316 -23.63 -5.68 -2.37
C LEU A 316 -22.17 -5.73 -2.82
N THR A 317 -21.91 -6.04 -4.09
CA THR A 317 -20.59 -6.07 -4.71
C THR A 317 -19.94 -4.69 -4.68
N ILE A 318 -20.68 -3.66 -5.09
CA ILE A 318 -20.22 -2.27 -5.05
C ILE A 318 -20.04 -1.81 -3.59
N GLY A 319 -21.01 -2.14 -2.74
CA GLY A 319 -21.04 -1.74 -1.34
C GLY A 319 -21.42 -0.26 -1.15
N LYS A 320 -21.60 0.14 0.13
CA LYS A 320 -21.97 1.52 0.48
C LYS A 320 -20.91 2.50 -0.03
N LYS A 321 -21.31 3.46 -0.87
CA LYS A 321 -20.41 4.47 -1.50
C LYS A 321 -19.24 3.84 -2.28
N GLY A 322 -19.40 2.66 -2.84
CA GLY A 322 -18.36 1.95 -3.57
C GLY A 322 -17.22 1.40 -2.69
N GLN A 323 -17.44 1.27 -1.39
CA GLN A 323 -16.41 0.87 -0.42
C GLN A 323 -15.87 -0.53 -0.67
N ASN A 324 -16.76 -1.50 -0.95
CA ASN A 324 -16.34 -2.89 -1.11
C ASN A 324 -15.46 -3.06 -2.37
N VAL A 325 -15.89 -2.53 -3.51
CA VAL A 325 -15.14 -2.60 -4.76
C VAL A 325 -13.85 -1.79 -4.67
N ARG A 326 -13.85 -0.61 -4.04
CA ARG A 326 -12.66 0.23 -3.87
C ARG A 326 -11.59 -0.43 -3.00
N LEU A 327 -11.98 -1.06 -1.88
CA LEU A 327 -11.06 -1.81 -1.03
C LEU A 327 -10.53 -3.06 -1.74
N ALA A 328 -11.39 -3.79 -2.47
CA ALA A 328 -10.97 -4.95 -3.26
C ALA A 328 -10.00 -4.55 -4.37
N SER A 329 -10.31 -3.51 -5.14
CA SER A 329 -9.44 -2.97 -6.18
C SER A 329 -8.04 -2.61 -5.67
N LYS A 330 -7.96 -1.90 -4.54
CA LYS A 330 -6.69 -1.57 -3.89
C LYS A 330 -5.95 -2.79 -3.34
N LEU A 331 -6.69 -3.76 -2.78
CA LEU A 331 -6.12 -4.98 -2.21
C LEU A 331 -5.43 -5.83 -3.28
N ILE A 332 -6.07 -5.95 -4.44
CA ILE A 332 -5.61 -6.77 -5.57
C ILE A 332 -4.58 -6.00 -6.42
N GLY A 333 -4.72 -4.66 -6.49
CA GLY A 333 -3.94 -3.79 -7.35
C GLY A 333 -4.44 -3.77 -8.79
N TRP A 334 -5.76 -4.03 -9.01
CA TRP A 334 -6.45 -4.02 -10.29
C TRP A 334 -7.63 -3.07 -10.28
N GLN A 335 -7.93 -2.46 -11.40
CA GLN A 335 -9.17 -1.71 -11.59
C GLN A 335 -10.31 -2.71 -11.82
N ILE A 336 -11.38 -2.56 -11.04
CA ILE A 336 -12.53 -3.46 -11.06
C ILE A 336 -13.76 -2.69 -11.49
N ASP A 337 -14.32 -3.05 -12.63
CA ASP A 337 -15.61 -2.57 -13.11
C ASP A 337 -16.68 -3.62 -12.81
N VAL A 338 -17.79 -3.22 -12.17
CA VAL A 338 -18.87 -4.13 -11.77
C VAL A 338 -20.08 -3.90 -12.66
N LYS A 339 -20.48 -4.94 -13.39
CA LYS A 339 -21.68 -4.93 -14.25
C LYS A 339 -22.65 -6.03 -13.85
N SER A 340 -23.95 -5.78 -14.04
CA SER A 340 -24.93 -6.85 -13.94
C SER A 340 -24.93 -7.70 -15.23
N GLU A 341 -25.41 -8.95 -15.12
CA GLU A 341 -25.58 -9.83 -16.28
C GLU A 341 -26.47 -9.17 -17.35
N GLU A 342 -27.50 -8.44 -16.94
CA GLU A 342 -28.37 -7.72 -17.85
C GLU A 342 -27.66 -6.57 -18.56
N GLN A 343 -26.89 -5.77 -17.83
CA GLN A 343 -26.07 -4.71 -18.41
C GLN A 343 -25.07 -5.26 -19.43
N LYS A 344 -24.44 -6.40 -19.13
CA LYS A 344 -23.51 -7.05 -20.05
C LYS A 344 -24.22 -7.58 -21.29
N LYS A 345 -25.39 -8.19 -21.14
CA LYS A 345 -26.22 -8.64 -22.30
C LYS A 345 -26.61 -7.46 -23.18
N MET A 346 -27.05 -6.36 -22.60
CA MET A 346 -27.41 -5.16 -23.37
C MET A 346 -26.21 -4.56 -24.10
N GLU A 347 -25.05 -4.53 -23.47
CA GLU A 347 -23.80 -4.07 -24.09
C GLU A 347 -23.42 -4.93 -25.30
N VAL A 348 -23.46 -6.25 -25.13
CA VAL A 348 -23.21 -7.19 -26.24
C VAL A 348 -24.23 -7.03 -27.37
N LEU A 349 -25.52 -6.91 -27.04
CA LEU A 349 -26.56 -6.68 -28.03
C LEU A 349 -26.36 -5.34 -28.77
N SER A 350 -26.02 -4.27 -28.07
CA SER A 350 -25.77 -2.98 -28.72
C SER A 350 -24.56 -3.00 -29.63
N VAL A 351 -23.50 -3.74 -29.25
CA VAL A 351 -22.33 -3.94 -30.10
C VAL A 351 -22.70 -4.79 -31.32
N MET A 352 -23.50 -5.85 -31.14
CA MET A 352 -23.99 -6.64 -32.25
C MET A 352 -24.90 -5.86 -33.20
N GLU A 353 -25.82 -5.04 -32.65
CA GLU A 353 -26.66 -4.15 -33.47
C GLU A 353 -25.81 -3.10 -34.21
N ALA A 354 -24.78 -2.56 -33.59
CA ALA A 354 -23.85 -1.61 -34.24
C ALA A 354 -23.04 -2.30 -35.35
N LEU A 355 -22.61 -3.54 -35.14
CA LEU A 355 -21.91 -4.35 -36.15
C LEU A 355 -22.85 -4.76 -37.30
N THR A 356 -24.10 -5.11 -36.99
CA THR A 356 -25.10 -5.45 -38.01
C THR A 356 -25.71 -4.22 -38.69
N SER A 357 -25.71 -3.06 -38.06
CA SER A 357 -26.16 -1.78 -38.61
C SER A 357 -25.05 -0.99 -39.33
N SER A 358 -23.78 -1.39 -39.23
CA SER A 358 -22.73 -0.93 -40.11
C SER A 358 -22.92 -1.58 -41.48
N SER A 359 -23.93 -1.08 -42.21
CA SER A 359 -24.20 -1.51 -43.57
C SER A 359 -23.06 -1.05 -44.45
N THR A 360 -22.34 -2.03 -45.01
CA THR A 360 -21.26 -1.76 -45.97
C THR A 360 -21.88 -1.22 -47.25
N PRO A 361 -21.57 0.01 -47.67
CA PRO A 361 -22.17 0.60 -48.85
C PRO A 361 -21.75 -0.16 -50.11
N LEU A 362 -22.66 -0.37 -51.03
CA LEU A 362 -22.41 -1.09 -52.31
C LEU A 362 -21.23 -0.52 -53.10
N GLY A 363 -20.79 0.71 -52.81
CA GLY A 363 -19.66 1.36 -53.47
C GLY A 363 -18.29 0.82 -53.10
N GLU A 364 -18.17 0.00 -52.04
CA GLU A 364 -16.94 -0.65 -51.60
C GLU A 364 -16.68 -1.99 -52.28
N LEU A 365 -17.62 -2.49 -53.12
CA LEU A 365 -17.43 -3.69 -53.88
C LEU A 365 -16.39 -3.50 -54.99
N GLU A 366 -15.21 -4.05 -54.81
CA GLU A 366 -14.14 -3.97 -55.83
C GLU A 366 -14.54 -4.74 -57.13
N GLY A 367 -14.25 -4.13 -58.25
CA GLY A 367 -14.48 -4.73 -59.56
C GLY A 367 -15.90 -4.68 -60.10
N ILE A 368 -16.83 -3.93 -59.46
CA ILE A 368 -18.22 -3.75 -59.88
C ILE A 368 -18.40 -2.29 -60.37
N SER A 369 -18.99 -2.13 -61.59
CA SER A 369 -19.19 -0.82 -62.19
C SER A 369 -20.28 -0.01 -61.47
N GLU A 370 -20.15 1.32 -61.39
CA GLU A 370 -21.14 2.24 -60.79
C GLU A 370 -22.56 2.04 -61.35
N ARG A 371 -22.68 1.68 -62.64
CA ARG A 371 -23.95 1.37 -63.27
C ARG A 371 -24.64 0.13 -62.68
N LEU A 372 -23.88 -0.85 -62.21
CA LEU A 372 -24.42 -2.04 -61.56
C LEU A 372 -24.83 -1.76 -60.11
N VAL A 373 -24.07 -0.91 -59.44
CA VAL A 373 -24.40 -0.41 -58.09
C VAL A 373 -25.71 0.38 -58.12
N GLU A 374 -25.88 1.24 -59.16
CA GLU A 374 -27.13 2.01 -59.33
C GLU A 374 -28.35 1.14 -59.62
N LYS A 375 -28.21 0.11 -60.44
CA LYS A 375 -29.28 -0.86 -60.68
C LYS A 375 -29.65 -1.70 -59.45
N MET A 376 -28.69 -2.06 -58.63
CA MET A 376 -28.94 -2.73 -57.35
C MET A 376 -29.69 -1.84 -56.38
N ARG A 377 -29.34 -0.54 -56.33
CA ARG A 377 -30.11 0.46 -55.56
C ARG A 377 -31.52 0.63 -56.06
N GLU A 378 -31.74 0.72 -57.39
CA GLU A 378 -33.07 0.76 -57.98
C GLU A 378 -33.91 -0.47 -57.69
N ALA A 379 -33.27 -1.63 -57.52
CA ALA A 379 -33.89 -2.89 -57.11
C ALA A 379 -34.10 -3.03 -55.58
N GLY A 380 -33.77 -1.99 -54.80
CA GLY A 380 -33.95 -1.96 -53.34
C GLY A 380 -32.87 -2.66 -52.54
N ILE A 381 -31.68 -2.86 -53.14
CA ILE A 381 -30.50 -3.38 -52.47
C ILE A 381 -29.60 -2.18 -52.15
N GLU A 382 -29.51 -1.84 -50.86
CA GLU A 382 -28.76 -0.68 -50.41
C GLU A 382 -27.37 -1.03 -49.86
N ASN A 383 -27.16 -2.29 -49.43
CA ASN A 383 -26.00 -2.74 -48.66
C ASN A 383 -25.47 -4.06 -49.15
N VAL A 384 -24.19 -4.36 -48.89
CA VAL A 384 -23.50 -5.59 -49.29
C VAL A 384 -24.08 -6.82 -48.56
N GLU A 385 -24.52 -6.66 -47.30
CA GLU A 385 -25.16 -7.72 -46.50
C GLU A 385 -26.44 -8.21 -47.16
N ARG A 386 -27.20 -7.27 -47.78
CA ARG A 386 -28.43 -7.60 -48.48
C ARG A 386 -28.19 -8.43 -49.74
N ILE A 387 -27.02 -8.29 -50.38
CA ILE A 387 -26.60 -9.12 -51.52
C ILE A 387 -26.40 -10.58 -51.04
N LEU A 388 -25.72 -10.77 -49.91
CA LEU A 388 -25.47 -12.10 -49.34
C LEU A 388 -26.77 -12.80 -48.90
N GLU A 389 -27.74 -12.06 -48.37
CA GLU A 389 -29.06 -12.59 -47.98
C GLU A 389 -29.92 -13.03 -49.18
N ILE A 390 -29.89 -12.24 -50.25
CA ILE A 390 -30.74 -12.45 -51.41
C ILE A 390 -30.25 -13.62 -52.26
N GLY A 391 -28.95 -13.87 -52.32
CA GLY A 391 -28.35 -14.94 -53.10
C GLY A 391 -28.32 -14.70 -54.60
N VAL A 392 -27.55 -15.57 -55.29
CA VAL A 392 -27.30 -15.44 -56.75
C VAL A 392 -28.57 -15.48 -57.59
N GLU A 393 -29.56 -16.30 -57.16
CA GLU A 393 -30.79 -16.52 -57.94
C GLU A 393 -31.64 -15.23 -58.04
N LYS A 394 -31.84 -14.50 -56.97
CA LYS A 394 -32.60 -13.27 -56.95
C LYS A 394 -31.85 -12.06 -57.55
N LEU A 395 -30.51 -12.08 -57.53
CA LEU A 395 -29.70 -11.09 -58.22
C LEU A 395 -29.85 -11.17 -59.75
N GLN A 396 -30.12 -12.36 -60.29
CA GLN A 396 -30.38 -12.59 -61.72
C GLN A 396 -31.73 -12.07 -62.18
N GLU A 397 -32.70 -11.85 -61.29
CA GLU A 397 -34.00 -11.27 -61.60
C GLU A 397 -33.94 -9.76 -61.91
N ILE A 398 -32.82 -9.11 -61.56
CA ILE A 398 -32.63 -7.68 -61.76
C ILE A 398 -32.33 -7.42 -63.25
N PRO A 399 -33.07 -6.50 -63.91
CA PRO A 399 -32.88 -6.22 -65.34
C PRO A 399 -31.47 -5.73 -65.64
N GLY A 400 -30.70 -6.55 -66.36
CA GLY A 400 -29.31 -6.23 -66.79
C GLY A 400 -28.22 -6.80 -65.92
N ILE A 401 -28.54 -7.71 -64.95
CA ILE A 401 -27.60 -8.54 -64.21
C ILE A 401 -27.73 -9.99 -64.70
N GLY A 402 -26.76 -10.47 -65.49
CA GLY A 402 -26.76 -11.86 -65.98
C GLY A 402 -26.01 -12.77 -64.97
N GLU A 403 -26.17 -14.10 -65.19
CA GLU A 403 -25.59 -15.14 -64.32
C GLU A 403 -24.15 -14.94 -63.96
N LYS A 404 -23.29 -14.58 -64.92
CA LYS A 404 -21.85 -14.32 -64.67
C LYS A 404 -21.58 -13.05 -63.87
N THR A 405 -22.48 -12.05 -63.97
CA THR A 405 -22.37 -10.78 -63.27
C THR A 405 -22.87 -10.96 -61.83
N ALA A 406 -23.93 -11.70 -61.62
CA ALA A 406 -24.46 -12.05 -60.30
C ALA A 406 -23.43 -12.86 -59.49
N ALA A 407 -22.76 -13.81 -60.15
CA ALA A 407 -21.67 -14.58 -59.53
C ALA A 407 -20.49 -13.70 -59.09
N LYS A 408 -20.06 -12.74 -59.95
CA LYS A 408 -19.01 -11.78 -59.61
C LYS A 408 -19.38 -10.84 -58.48
N ILE A 409 -20.65 -10.38 -58.41
CA ILE A 409 -21.15 -9.54 -57.33
C ILE A 409 -21.12 -10.31 -56.02
N MET A 410 -21.52 -11.59 -56.05
CA MET A 410 -21.52 -12.43 -54.89
C MET A 410 -20.12 -12.80 -54.41
N GLU A 411 -19.16 -12.99 -55.32
CA GLU A 411 -17.75 -13.21 -55.04
C GLU A 411 -17.12 -11.99 -54.37
N ALA A 412 -17.28 -10.80 -54.98
CA ALA A 412 -16.80 -9.53 -54.39
C ALA A 412 -17.47 -9.22 -53.03
N ALA A 413 -18.73 -9.58 -52.82
CA ALA A 413 -19.37 -9.43 -51.53
C ALA A 413 -18.82 -10.40 -50.48
N ARG A 414 -18.45 -11.63 -50.85
CA ARG A 414 -17.80 -12.58 -49.94
C ARG A 414 -16.38 -12.19 -49.61
N ASP A 415 -15.57 -11.78 -50.57
CA ASP A 415 -14.18 -11.37 -50.35
C ASP A 415 -14.09 -10.20 -49.35
N LEU A 416 -15.06 -9.26 -49.42
CA LEU A 416 -15.13 -8.13 -48.50
C LEU A 416 -15.46 -8.55 -47.06
N PHE A 417 -16.15 -9.69 -46.87
CA PHE A 417 -16.49 -10.24 -45.56
C PHE A 417 -15.46 -11.23 -45.03
N GLU A 418 -14.65 -11.89 -45.88
CA GLU A 418 -13.54 -12.76 -45.44
C GLU A 418 -12.36 -12.01 -44.88
N GLU A 419 -12.17 -10.70 -45.17
CA GLU A 419 -11.14 -9.88 -44.58
C GLU A 419 -11.43 -9.38 -43.13
N VAL A 420 -12.65 -9.57 -42.62
CA VAL A 420 -13.05 -9.22 -41.27
C VAL A 420 -13.01 -10.45 -40.37
N GLU A 421 -11.84 -10.95 -40.01
CA GLU A 421 -11.67 -11.81 -38.86
C GLU A 421 -12.01 -11.04 -37.58
N ILE A 422 -13.24 -11.26 -37.09
CA ILE A 422 -13.63 -10.77 -35.76
C ILE A 422 -12.96 -11.63 -34.72
N GLU A 423 -11.91 -11.15 -34.08
CA GLU A 423 -11.40 -11.72 -32.83
C GLU A 423 -12.52 -11.65 -31.79
N VAL A 424 -13.28 -12.73 -31.65
CA VAL A 424 -14.23 -12.91 -30.56
C VAL A 424 -13.41 -13.20 -29.31
N PRO A 425 -13.46 -12.38 -28.25
CA PRO A 425 -12.71 -12.67 -27.03
C PRO A 425 -13.11 -14.04 -26.49
N GLU A 426 -12.14 -14.89 -26.23
CA GLU A 426 -12.35 -16.22 -25.63
C GLU A 426 -13.18 -16.09 -24.35
N GLY A 427 -14.33 -16.73 -24.31
CA GLY A 427 -15.16 -16.84 -23.12
C GLY A 427 -16.60 -16.33 -23.24
N ILE A 428 -17.07 -15.91 -24.40
CA ILE A 428 -18.49 -15.61 -24.63
C ILE A 428 -19.15 -16.84 -25.30
N GLU A 429 -20.03 -17.54 -24.56
CA GLU A 429 -20.93 -18.54 -25.18
C GLU A 429 -21.94 -17.79 -26.05
N LEU A 430 -21.78 -17.93 -27.37
CA LEU A 430 -22.72 -17.42 -28.35
C LEU A 430 -24.04 -18.21 -28.26
N PRO A 431 -25.20 -17.56 -28.35
CA PRO A 431 -26.49 -18.24 -28.41
C PRO A 431 -26.52 -19.24 -29.56
N MET A 432 -27.16 -20.41 -29.35
CA MET A 432 -27.24 -21.54 -30.30
C MET A 432 -27.65 -21.18 -31.74
N ALA A 433 -28.29 -20.04 -31.95
CA ALA A 433 -28.71 -19.57 -33.29
C ALA A 433 -27.54 -19.08 -34.16
N ILE A 434 -26.39 -18.72 -33.56
CA ILE A 434 -25.21 -18.20 -34.29
C ILE A 434 -24.17 -19.32 -34.53
N GLN A 435 -24.18 -20.37 -33.71
CA GLN A 435 -23.31 -21.54 -33.91
C GLN A 435 -23.68 -22.33 -35.19
N ALA A 436 -24.89 -22.16 -35.70
CA ALA A 436 -25.38 -22.85 -36.92
C ALA A 436 -24.83 -22.25 -38.23
N THR A 437 -24.33 -21.00 -38.20
CA THR A 437 -23.79 -20.32 -39.39
C THR A 437 -22.28 -20.43 -39.53
N ALA A 438 -21.57 -20.77 -38.45
CA ALA A 438 -20.10 -20.89 -38.46
C ALA A 438 -19.56 -22.30 -38.79
N THR A 439 -20.45 -23.31 -38.91
CA THR A 439 -20.06 -24.72 -39.16
C THR A 439 -20.37 -25.23 -40.58
N HIS A 440 -20.57 -24.34 -41.57
CA HIS A 440 -20.86 -24.79 -42.95
C HIS A 440 -19.69 -24.55 -43.92
N ALA A 441 -18.47 -24.80 -43.52
CA ALA A 441 -17.35 -24.90 -44.42
C ALA A 441 -16.42 -26.05 -43.96
N GLU A 442 -16.86 -27.27 -44.22
CA GLU A 442 -16.04 -28.43 -44.59
C GLU A 442 -16.90 -29.70 -44.54
N ALA A 443 -17.27 -30.19 -45.69
CA ALA A 443 -17.59 -31.58 -45.90
C ALA A 443 -16.69 -32.12 -47.00
N PRO A 444 -16.10 -33.32 -46.80
CA PRO A 444 -16.56 -34.36 -47.74
C PRO A 444 -16.77 -35.75 -47.14
N ALA A 445 -17.86 -36.34 -47.70
CA ALA A 445 -18.07 -37.74 -48.09
C ALA A 445 -17.97 -38.87 -47.05
N ALA A 446 -19.18 -39.33 -46.77
CA ALA A 446 -19.69 -40.71 -46.90
C ALA A 446 -18.90 -41.88 -46.26
N GLU A 447 -19.54 -42.52 -45.31
CA GLU A 447 -19.86 -43.95 -45.36
C GLU A 447 -20.81 -44.31 -44.20
N GLN A 448 -21.98 -44.87 -44.58
CA GLN A 448 -22.92 -45.58 -43.72
C GLN A 448 -22.68 -47.10 -43.88
N PRO A 449 -23.38 -47.98 -43.19
CA PRO A 449 -23.76 -48.15 -41.79
C PRO A 449 -23.45 -49.56 -41.26
N GLN A 450 -23.55 -49.80 -39.97
CA GLN A 450 -23.99 -51.09 -39.41
C GLN A 450 -24.32 -51.03 -37.92
N SER A 451 -25.57 -51.22 -37.56
CA SER A 451 -26.09 -51.82 -36.33
C SER A 451 -26.25 -53.30 -36.58
N PRO A 452 -26.61 -54.22 -35.67
CA PRO A 452 -26.93 -54.13 -34.25
C PRO A 452 -26.35 -55.29 -33.38
N ALA A 453 -26.63 -55.33 -32.10
CA ALA A 453 -27.01 -56.43 -31.20
C ALA A 453 -26.64 -56.05 -29.74
N GLU A 454 -27.57 -55.86 -28.86
CA GLU A 454 -28.38 -56.70 -27.97
C GLU A 454 -27.55 -57.51 -26.94
N GLU A 455 -28.15 -57.54 -25.75
CA GLU A 455 -27.92 -58.43 -24.58
C GLU A 455 -26.91 -57.87 -23.56
N GLY A 456 -27.21 -57.79 -22.27
CA GLY A 456 -28.23 -58.37 -21.41
C GLY A 456 -28.03 -57.83 -20.00
N VAL A 457 -29.13 -57.71 -19.31
CA VAL A 457 -29.28 -57.51 -17.85
C VAL A 457 -29.20 -58.89 -17.20
N PRO A 458 -28.80 -59.11 -15.95
CA PRO A 458 -29.66 -59.00 -14.77
C PRO A 458 -28.95 -58.53 -13.50
N ALA A 459 -29.58 -57.77 -12.63
CA ALA A 459 -30.53 -58.03 -11.54
C ALA A 459 -29.94 -58.66 -10.25
N GLU A 460 -30.39 -58.07 -9.13
CA GLU A 460 -30.57 -58.64 -7.77
C GLU A 460 -29.29 -58.79 -6.89
N ALA A 461 -29.30 -58.44 -5.63
CA ALA A 461 -30.22 -58.56 -4.50
C ALA A 461 -29.77 -57.65 -3.38
N GLU A 462 -30.65 -56.93 -2.75
CA GLU A 462 -31.48 -57.21 -1.55
C GLU A 462 -30.73 -57.61 -0.27
N ALA A 463 -31.13 -56.92 0.74
CA ALA A 463 -31.50 -57.28 2.13
C ALA A 463 -30.59 -56.69 3.15
N ALA A 464 -30.99 -56.08 4.15
CA ALA A 464 -32.18 -55.87 4.96
C ALA A 464 -31.72 -55.62 6.42
N VAL A 465 -32.39 -54.63 7.03
CA VAL A 465 -33.00 -54.69 8.38
C VAL A 465 -32.15 -54.79 9.63
N GLY A 466 -32.46 -53.90 10.56
CA GLY A 466 -32.16 -54.05 12.00
C GLY A 466 -32.41 -52.83 12.82
N GLU A 467 -33.70 -52.54 13.09
CA GLU A 467 -34.23 -51.76 14.21
C GLU A 467 -33.80 -52.31 15.55
N LYS A 468 -33.76 -51.41 16.53
CA LYS A 468 -34.46 -51.41 17.86
C LYS A 468 -33.71 -50.46 18.77
N GLU A 469 -34.36 -49.37 19.20
CA GLU A 469 -35.27 -49.16 20.34
C GLU A 469 -34.70 -49.42 21.74
N GLN A 470 -34.96 -48.40 22.53
CA GLN A 470 -35.37 -48.28 23.98
C GLN A 470 -34.37 -47.56 24.83
N ALA A 471 -34.66 -46.36 25.33
CA ALA A 471 -35.59 -45.97 26.40
C ALA A 471 -35.01 -46.16 27.82
N GLY A 472 -35.13 -45.13 28.64
CA GLY A 472 -34.91 -45.12 30.10
C GLY A 472 -34.46 -43.75 30.56
N GLU A 473 -35.31 -42.81 30.80
CA GLU A 473 -35.97 -42.28 32.03
C GLU A 473 -35.18 -42.52 33.32
N THR A 474 -34.91 -41.38 34.02
CA THR A 474 -35.45 -40.95 35.35
C THR A 474 -34.55 -39.82 35.86
N GLU A 475 -35.14 -38.64 36.08
CA GLU A 475 -35.70 -38.03 37.28
C GLU A 475 -34.70 -37.64 38.38
N GLY A 476 -34.91 -36.43 38.82
CA GLY A 476 -34.62 -35.91 40.18
C GLY A 476 -33.57 -34.82 40.17
N GLY A 477 -33.77 -33.60 40.46
CA GLY A 477 -34.71 -32.93 41.32
C GLY A 477 -33.92 -31.96 42.18
N ALA A 478 -34.49 -30.74 42.33
CA ALA A 478 -34.23 -29.80 43.41
C ALA A 478 -33.24 -28.65 43.24
N GLU A 479 -33.78 -27.51 42.93
CA GLU A 479 -33.47 -26.19 43.52
C GLU A 479 -33.82 -26.18 45.03
N PRO A 480 -33.64 -25.05 45.82
CA PRO A 480 -32.88 -23.81 45.72
C PRO A 480 -32.15 -23.39 47.02
N SER A 481 -31.50 -22.25 47.06
CA SER A 481 -31.60 -21.12 48.02
C SER A 481 -30.35 -20.26 48.05
N LYS A 482 -30.49 -18.99 47.73
CA LYS A 482 -30.53 -17.76 48.55
C LYS A 482 -29.45 -17.60 49.63
N ASP A 483 -28.91 -16.39 49.55
CA ASP A 483 -28.32 -15.52 50.57
C ASP A 483 -26.77 -15.51 50.68
N LYS A 484 -26.16 -14.48 50.24
CA LYS A 484 -25.81 -13.19 50.83
C LYS A 484 -25.01 -12.33 49.83
#